data_3797d8ffcab2792593cee7bb00c433db
#
_entry.id   3797d8ffcab2792593cee7bb00c433db
#
_cell.length_a   1.000
_cell.length_b   1.000
_cell.length_c   1.000
_cell.angle_alpha   90.00
_cell.angle_beta   90.00
_cell.angle_gamma   90.00
#
_symmetry.space_group_name_H-M   'P 1'
#
loop_
_entity.id
_entity.type
_entity.pdbx_description
1 polymer ?
#
loop_
_entity_poly.entity_id
_entity_poly.type
_entity_poly.pdbx_seq_one_letter_code
_entity_poly.pdbx_strand_id
1 'polypeptide(L)'
;MATRKKHIRTPYEEKRKEHRAAASRHVLVLEAQIEENDKRKLFHIANDLRVYGNHLTNIAQKRLSQLFRTKAYRETLKQYHNAKSVLNSLDKGTTKYNEIKKKANSAAEVLEELQAKYKLTFEDLRHDMTEISKGSKINSIFLLSETENIWAAVQSVLYRDGKHLNYAKRGELPLIRAKQIERGITLSFANGSARCKIGVINAFTLITKKNDSFAKNELACIEAFVSDPGIEEKAVAIFSKTGVPQNTYRPCFVALKCVTIRSKLRVYAHITVEGDPVPKYTKSGDLKHPCGKGLVGVDLGPQSVAAVSDTSVILENLAERNGKSTRRHERKERLLLRALDRSRRANNKDRYNEDCTVKKGIRKPWKKSKQYRKKETFLKELRRKNALSRKYANNELANKIRAMGDDVTIEKSNVKALQKKAKLSVSEQGKRQKRRKRFGHSILHRCPGQFYAQLSSKFGENHFHVVDNMYRASQYDHKSNSYNKKKLSQRWHKFEDGTKVQRDIYSAFLLLCHSDDFKTINQDICTSKFEAFKKAHDKCVFDIKTSGHKVCNSGI
;
A
#
# COMPACT_ATOMS: atom_id res chain seq x y z
N MET A 1 -17.67 -8.95 39.74
CA MET A 1 -16.65 -8.61 38.71
C MET A 1 -15.73 -7.56 39.32
N ALA A 2 -14.46 -7.87 39.59
CA ALA A 2 -13.53 -6.91 40.13
C ALA A 2 -13.18 -5.86 39.07
N THR A 3 -13.58 -4.65 39.31
CA THR A 3 -13.20 -3.48 38.50
C THR A 3 -11.68 -3.32 38.53
N ARG A 4 -11.00 -3.64 37.43
CA ARG A 4 -9.58 -3.32 37.28
C ARG A 4 -9.40 -1.84 37.51
N LYS A 5 -8.73 -1.44 38.60
CA LYS A 5 -8.30 -0.06 38.82
C LYS A 5 -7.55 0.40 37.57
N LYS A 6 -7.99 1.51 36.95
CA LYS A 6 -7.27 2.15 35.85
C LYS A 6 -5.88 2.53 36.37
N HIS A 7 -4.83 1.95 35.80
CA HIS A 7 -3.47 2.36 36.11
C HIS A 7 -3.28 3.81 35.66
N ILE A 8 -3.06 4.71 36.61
CA ILE A 8 -2.73 6.11 36.34
C ILE A 8 -1.28 6.11 35.85
N ARG A 9 -1.05 6.56 34.61
CA ARG A 9 0.29 6.62 34.03
C ARG A 9 1.11 7.72 34.70
N THR A 10 2.39 7.45 34.87
CA THR A 10 3.36 8.49 35.24
C THR A 10 3.57 9.48 34.07
N PRO A 11 4.03 10.71 34.34
CA PRO A 11 4.35 11.67 33.27
C PRO A 11 5.34 11.10 32.22
N TYR A 12 6.31 10.29 32.67
CA TYR A 12 7.24 9.60 31.80
C TYR A 12 6.53 8.57 30.89
N GLU A 13 5.63 7.76 31.44
CA GLU A 13 4.86 6.79 30.66
C GLU A 13 3.96 7.44 29.61
N GLU A 14 3.43 8.62 29.90
CA GLU A 14 2.66 9.40 28.92
C GLU A 14 3.56 9.92 27.81
N LYS A 15 4.69 10.53 28.13
CA LYS A 15 5.67 11.00 27.15
C LYS A 15 6.25 9.86 26.31
N ARG A 16 6.53 8.72 26.92
CA ARG A 16 6.94 7.51 26.20
C ARG A 16 5.87 7.03 25.21
N LYS A 17 4.59 7.09 25.60
CA LYS A 17 3.48 6.74 24.71
C LYS A 17 3.37 7.72 23.54
N GLU A 18 3.50 9.02 23.80
CA GLU A 18 3.50 10.06 22.76
C GLU A 18 4.66 9.87 21.79
N HIS A 19 5.89 9.66 22.28
CA HIS A 19 7.06 9.33 21.46
C HIS A 19 6.82 8.12 20.54
N ARG A 20 6.35 6.99 21.11
CA ARG A 20 6.04 5.77 20.37
C ARG A 20 4.91 5.94 19.35
N ALA A 21 3.99 6.86 19.58
CA ALA A 21 2.91 7.19 18.66
C ALA A 21 3.39 8.09 17.49
N ALA A 22 4.31 9.01 17.78
CA ALA A 22 4.90 9.91 16.80
C ALA A 22 6.03 9.26 15.96
N ALA A 23 6.72 8.25 16.51
CA ALA A 23 7.81 7.57 15.82
C ALA A 23 7.32 6.80 14.58
N SER A 24 8.08 6.93 13.50
CA SER A 24 7.90 6.12 12.28
C SER A 24 8.13 4.64 12.57
N ARG A 25 7.67 3.77 11.67
CA ARG A 25 7.89 2.33 11.77
C ARG A 25 8.22 1.74 10.42
N HIS A 26 9.18 0.83 10.41
CA HIS A 26 9.51 0.07 9.21
C HIS A 26 9.58 -1.43 9.51
N VAL A 27 9.71 -2.26 8.46
CA VAL A 27 9.72 -3.72 8.59
C VAL A 27 10.98 -4.28 7.97
N LEU A 28 11.81 -4.91 8.79
CA LEU A 28 12.93 -5.73 8.34
C LEU A 28 12.42 -7.15 8.04
N VAL A 29 12.70 -7.64 6.83
CA VAL A 29 12.26 -8.97 6.38
C VAL A 29 13.45 -9.87 6.16
N LEU A 30 13.57 -10.95 6.94
CA LEU A 30 14.65 -11.92 6.87
C LEU A 30 14.12 -13.33 6.64
N GLU A 31 14.85 -14.15 5.89
CA GLU A 31 14.52 -15.56 5.73
C GLU A 31 14.94 -16.32 7.00
N ALA A 32 14.07 -17.21 7.49
CA ALA A 32 14.32 -18.02 8.67
C ALA A 32 14.91 -19.38 8.27
N GLN A 33 16.01 -19.75 8.90
CA GLN A 33 16.62 -21.08 8.78
C GLN A 33 15.94 -22.02 9.77
N ILE A 34 14.98 -22.76 9.28
CA ILE A 34 14.14 -23.66 10.08
C ILE A 34 14.19 -25.05 9.46
N GLU A 35 14.18 -26.08 10.29
CA GLU A 35 14.08 -27.47 9.88
C GLU A 35 12.76 -27.75 9.14
N GLU A 36 12.75 -28.71 8.22
CA GLU A 36 11.61 -28.96 7.35
C GLU A 36 10.36 -29.41 8.13
N ASN A 37 10.56 -30.16 9.23
CA ASN A 37 9.47 -30.59 10.11
C ASN A 37 8.81 -29.39 10.81
N ASP A 38 9.60 -28.46 11.32
CA ASP A 38 9.10 -27.25 12.00
C ASP A 38 8.48 -26.25 11.01
N LYS A 39 8.98 -26.16 9.76
CA LYS A 39 8.28 -25.44 8.70
C LYS A 39 6.88 -25.98 8.45
N ARG A 40 6.71 -27.30 8.47
CA ARG A 40 5.38 -27.92 8.32
C ARG A 40 4.47 -27.58 9.48
N LYS A 41 4.96 -27.60 10.73
CA LYS A 41 4.17 -27.18 11.90
C LYS A 41 3.72 -25.71 11.75
N LEU A 42 4.61 -24.81 11.36
CA LEU A 42 4.27 -23.40 11.10
C LEU A 42 3.24 -23.25 9.97
N PHE A 43 3.38 -24.04 8.91
CA PHE A 43 2.40 -24.05 7.83
C PHE A 43 1.01 -24.48 8.31
N HIS A 44 0.92 -25.52 9.18
CA HIS A 44 -0.35 -25.96 9.77
C HIS A 44 -0.96 -24.86 10.64
N ILE A 45 -0.18 -24.24 11.55
CA ILE A 45 -0.65 -23.10 12.35
C ILE A 45 -1.22 -21.98 11.46
N ALA A 46 -0.48 -21.58 10.42
CA ALA A 46 -0.93 -20.52 9.51
C ALA A 46 -2.18 -20.94 8.70
N ASN A 47 -2.30 -22.23 8.33
CA ASN A 47 -3.48 -22.72 7.65
C ASN A 47 -4.72 -22.78 8.54
N ASP A 48 -4.55 -23.16 9.79
CA ASP A 48 -5.64 -23.20 10.76
C ASP A 48 -6.12 -21.79 11.11
N LEU A 49 -5.19 -20.84 11.31
CA LEU A 49 -5.53 -19.41 11.42
C LEU A 49 -6.34 -18.92 10.20
N ARG A 50 -5.99 -19.35 8.99
CA ARG A 50 -6.76 -19.04 7.78
C ARG A 50 -8.17 -19.63 7.82
N VAL A 51 -8.31 -20.86 8.30
CA VAL A 51 -9.61 -21.55 8.39
C VAL A 51 -10.49 -20.84 9.42
N TYR A 52 -9.98 -20.62 10.64
CA TYR A 52 -10.70 -19.92 11.70
C TYR A 52 -11.02 -18.47 11.31
N GLY A 53 -10.07 -17.76 10.69
CA GLY A 53 -10.29 -16.42 10.18
C GLY A 53 -11.39 -16.36 9.11
N ASN A 54 -11.48 -17.34 8.22
CA ASN A 54 -12.57 -17.43 7.26
C ASN A 54 -13.93 -17.72 7.90
N HIS A 55 -13.97 -18.55 8.96
CA HIS A 55 -15.20 -18.81 9.72
C HIS A 55 -15.67 -17.51 10.39
N LEU A 56 -14.78 -16.80 11.08
CA LEU A 56 -15.11 -15.51 11.70
C LEU A 56 -15.53 -14.46 10.67
N THR A 57 -14.85 -14.41 9.52
CA THR A 57 -15.22 -13.54 8.39
C THR A 57 -16.65 -13.84 7.91
N ASN A 58 -17.05 -15.11 7.86
CA ASN A 58 -18.40 -15.50 7.46
C ASN A 58 -19.45 -15.03 8.48
N ILE A 59 -19.20 -15.17 9.77
CA ILE A 59 -20.07 -14.68 10.84
C ILE A 59 -20.21 -13.17 10.73
N ALA A 60 -19.10 -12.44 10.67
CA ALA A 60 -19.07 -10.99 10.55
C ALA A 60 -19.81 -10.51 9.28
N GLN A 61 -19.61 -11.18 8.12
CA GLN A 61 -20.28 -10.83 6.88
C GLN A 61 -21.81 -11.02 6.94
N LYS A 62 -22.30 -12.07 7.62
CA LYS A 62 -23.73 -12.28 7.85
C LYS A 62 -24.31 -11.16 8.71
N ARG A 63 -23.67 -10.83 9.83
CA ARG A 63 -24.09 -9.74 10.74
C ARG A 63 -24.06 -8.37 10.05
N LEU A 64 -23.02 -8.05 9.26
CA LEU A 64 -22.96 -6.85 8.43
C LEU A 64 -24.11 -6.78 7.43
N SER A 65 -24.45 -7.91 6.80
CA SER A 65 -25.55 -7.96 5.84
C SER A 65 -26.92 -7.71 6.51
N GLN A 66 -27.09 -8.14 7.76
CA GLN A 66 -28.27 -7.84 8.56
C GLN A 66 -28.33 -6.36 8.95
N LEU A 67 -27.23 -5.81 9.48
CA LEU A 67 -27.12 -4.40 9.87
C LEU A 67 -27.42 -3.46 8.68
N PHE A 68 -26.86 -3.72 7.51
CA PHE A 68 -27.06 -2.88 6.30
C PHE A 68 -28.48 -2.88 5.75
N ARG A 69 -29.32 -3.86 6.11
CA ARG A 69 -30.73 -3.89 5.75
C ARG A 69 -31.59 -2.96 6.61
N THR A 70 -31.09 -2.55 7.80
CA THR A 70 -31.84 -1.69 8.71
C THR A 70 -31.91 -0.25 8.20
N LYS A 71 -33.07 0.36 8.30
CA LYS A 71 -33.30 1.77 7.93
C LYS A 71 -32.47 2.69 8.85
N ALA A 72 -32.51 2.43 10.17
CA ALA A 72 -31.79 3.18 11.17
C ALA A 72 -30.30 3.30 10.85
N TYR A 73 -29.62 2.18 10.53
CA TYR A 73 -28.18 2.22 10.19
C TYR A 73 -27.91 3.09 8.95
N ARG A 74 -28.70 2.93 7.88
CA ARG A 74 -28.49 3.67 6.63
C ARG A 74 -28.65 5.18 6.80
N GLU A 75 -29.66 5.58 7.57
CA GLU A 75 -29.94 7.00 7.85
C GLU A 75 -28.87 7.62 8.75
N THR A 76 -28.52 6.95 9.86
CA THR A 76 -27.49 7.42 10.78
C THR A 76 -26.11 7.49 10.10
N LEU A 77 -25.76 6.50 9.26
CA LEU A 77 -24.52 6.51 8.51
C LEU A 77 -24.45 7.68 7.52
N LYS A 78 -25.56 8.01 6.86
CA LYS A 78 -25.65 9.19 5.98
C LYS A 78 -25.45 10.49 6.76
N GLN A 79 -26.09 10.61 7.94
CA GLN A 79 -25.91 11.76 8.83
C GLN A 79 -24.45 11.92 9.28
N TYR A 80 -23.82 10.81 9.69
CA TYR A 80 -22.41 10.79 10.10
C TYR A 80 -21.47 11.23 8.97
N HIS A 81 -21.63 10.71 7.76
CA HIS A 81 -20.81 11.11 6.61
C HIS A 81 -21.04 12.57 6.20
N ASN A 82 -22.27 13.05 6.23
CA ASN A 82 -22.57 14.46 5.94
C ASN A 82 -21.92 15.37 6.98
N ALA A 83 -22.07 15.07 8.27
CA ALA A 83 -21.44 15.84 9.34
C ALA A 83 -19.90 15.84 9.20
N LYS A 84 -19.28 14.69 8.94
CA LYS A 84 -17.83 14.62 8.70
C LYS A 84 -17.38 15.38 7.47
N SER A 85 -18.13 15.36 6.39
CA SER A 85 -17.81 16.13 5.17
C SER A 85 -17.79 17.63 5.47
N VAL A 86 -18.78 18.12 6.23
CA VAL A 86 -18.87 19.53 6.64
C VAL A 86 -17.72 19.89 7.60
N LEU A 87 -17.40 19.02 8.58
CA LEU A 87 -16.28 19.25 9.51
C LEU A 87 -14.94 19.44 8.80
N ASN A 88 -14.72 18.71 7.70
CA ASN A 88 -13.49 18.82 6.91
C ASN A 88 -13.35 20.15 6.16
N SER A 89 -14.44 20.91 6.00
CA SER A 89 -14.47 22.21 5.33
C SER A 89 -14.55 23.40 6.30
N LEU A 90 -14.58 23.16 7.60
CA LEU A 90 -14.68 24.19 8.63
C LEU A 90 -13.38 24.35 9.41
N ASP A 91 -13.07 25.56 9.81
CA ASP A 91 -11.93 25.85 10.67
C ASP A 91 -12.19 25.36 12.10
N LYS A 92 -11.17 24.69 12.67
CA LYS A 92 -11.22 24.15 14.02
C LYS A 92 -11.36 25.29 15.04
N GLY A 93 -12.29 25.13 16.00
CA GLY A 93 -12.51 26.09 17.09
C GLY A 93 -13.70 27.03 16.87
N THR A 94 -14.31 27.08 15.69
CA THR A 94 -15.52 27.87 15.45
C THR A 94 -16.74 27.25 16.14
N THR A 95 -17.72 28.10 16.55
CA THR A 95 -19.00 27.62 17.13
C THR A 95 -19.67 26.61 16.23
N LYS A 96 -19.71 26.88 14.91
CA LYS A 96 -20.27 25.98 13.90
C LYS A 96 -19.52 24.65 13.81
N TYR A 97 -18.19 24.64 13.93
CA TYR A 97 -17.39 23.41 13.99
C TYR A 97 -17.80 22.56 15.21
N ASN A 98 -17.96 23.17 16.39
CA ASN A 98 -18.31 22.46 17.62
C ASN A 98 -19.74 21.86 17.54
N GLU A 99 -20.70 22.58 16.98
CA GLU A 99 -22.08 22.07 16.76
C GLU A 99 -22.10 20.86 15.82
N ILE A 100 -21.41 20.95 14.68
CA ILE A 100 -21.35 19.85 13.72
C ILE A 100 -20.56 18.67 14.30
N LYS A 101 -19.52 18.92 15.09
CA LYS A 101 -18.78 17.88 15.82
C LYS A 101 -19.68 17.13 16.81
N LYS A 102 -20.55 17.86 17.55
CA LYS A 102 -21.53 17.25 18.45
C LYS A 102 -22.50 16.34 17.68
N LYS A 103 -23.04 16.79 16.53
CA LYS A 103 -23.91 15.98 15.65
C LYS A 103 -23.18 14.73 15.13
N ALA A 104 -21.92 14.87 14.73
CA ALA A 104 -21.12 13.73 14.26
C ALA A 104 -20.87 12.71 15.39
N ASN A 105 -20.59 13.16 16.60
CA ASN A 105 -20.38 12.30 17.77
C ASN A 105 -21.68 11.55 18.15
N SER A 106 -22.83 12.26 18.22
CA SER A 106 -24.13 11.62 18.50
C SER A 106 -24.48 10.56 17.45
N ALA A 107 -24.25 10.83 16.16
CA ALA A 107 -24.43 9.82 15.13
C ALA A 107 -23.45 8.64 15.27
N ALA A 108 -22.22 8.88 15.71
CA ALA A 108 -21.24 7.81 15.97
C ALA A 108 -21.70 6.90 17.13
N GLU A 109 -22.21 7.48 18.23
CA GLU A 109 -22.75 6.73 19.38
C GLU A 109 -23.87 5.79 18.96
N VAL A 110 -24.85 6.28 18.18
CA VAL A 110 -25.94 5.45 17.65
C VAL A 110 -25.41 4.34 16.73
N LEU A 111 -24.38 4.61 15.92
CA LEU A 111 -23.75 3.58 15.10
C LEU A 111 -23.04 2.51 15.94
N GLU A 112 -22.42 2.88 17.04
CA GLU A 112 -21.78 1.96 17.99
C GLU A 112 -22.82 1.08 18.71
N GLU A 113 -23.94 1.65 19.14
CA GLU A 113 -25.05 0.90 19.73
C GLU A 113 -25.63 -0.12 18.74
N LEU A 114 -25.83 0.30 17.48
CA LEU A 114 -26.29 -0.61 16.43
C LEU A 114 -25.28 -1.72 16.15
N GLN A 115 -23.98 -1.44 16.16
CA GLN A 115 -22.94 -2.46 16.03
C GLN A 115 -22.99 -3.45 17.21
N ALA A 116 -23.13 -2.97 18.43
CA ALA A 116 -23.26 -3.83 19.62
C ALA A 116 -24.51 -4.71 19.54
N LYS A 117 -25.63 -4.16 19.13
CA LYS A 117 -26.88 -4.91 18.92
C LYS A 117 -26.74 -6.06 17.92
N TYR A 118 -25.95 -5.86 16.86
CA TYR A 118 -25.68 -6.90 15.84
C TYR A 118 -24.41 -7.71 16.12
N LYS A 119 -23.85 -7.62 17.34
CA LYS A 119 -22.65 -8.34 17.77
C LYS A 119 -21.47 -8.14 16.81
N LEU A 120 -21.24 -6.91 16.41
CA LEU A 120 -20.15 -6.47 15.51
C LEU A 120 -19.09 -5.66 16.27
N THR A 121 -18.97 -5.81 17.57
CA THR A 121 -17.89 -5.23 18.37
C THR A 121 -16.64 -6.10 18.32
N PHE A 122 -15.50 -5.55 18.71
CA PHE A 122 -14.26 -6.34 18.81
C PHE A 122 -14.38 -7.49 19.82
N GLU A 123 -15.04 -7.24 20.95
CA GLU A 123 -15.23 -8.26 22.00
C GLU A 123 -16.13 -9.41 21.53
N ASP A 124 -17.20 -9.10 20.78
CA ASP A 124 -18.05 -10.13 20.18
C ASP A 124 -17.26 -11.02 19.21
N LEU A 125 -16.46 -10.40 18.32
CA LEU A 125 -15.63 -11.15 17.38
C LEU A 125 -14.52 -11.94 18.08
N ARG A 126 -14.01 -11.45 19.21
CA ARG A 126 -13.05 -12.17 20.04
C ARG A 126 -13.68 -13.39 20.69
N HIS A 127 -14.89 -13.24 21.21
CA HIS A 127 -15.66 -14.35 21.78
C HIS A 127 -15.95 -15.40 20.70
N ASP A 128 -16.46 -14.99 19.53
CA ASP A 128 -16.70 -15.90 18.40
C ASP A 128 -15.43 -16.64 17.97
N MET A 129 -14.26 -15.96 17.92
CA MET A 129 -13.00 -16.61 17.60
C MET A 129 -12.63 -17.67 18.63
N THR A 130 -12.85 -17.40 19.91
CA THR A 130 -12.58 -18.35 20.99
C THR A 130 -13.45 -19.61 20.81
N GLU A 131 -14.74 -19.45 20.53
CA GLU A 131 -15.64 -20.58 20.28
C GLU A 131 -15.26 -21.38 19.03
N ILE A 132 -14.94 -20.69 17.90
CA ILE A 132 -14.51 -21.34 16.65
C ILE A 132 -13.22 -22.14 16.84
N SER A 133 -12.32 -21.66 17.68
CA SER A 133 -11.01 -22.28 17.91
C SER A 133 -10.96 -23.20 19.14
N LYS A 134 -12.10 -23.53 19.75
CA LYS A 134 -12.18 -24.39 20.90
C LYS A 134 -11.54 -25.78 20.63
N GLY A 135 -10.67 -26.22 21.52
CA GLY A 135 -9.87 -27.45 21.33
C GLY A 135 -8.63 -27.27 20.43
N SER A 136 -8.38 -26.08 19.87
CA SER A 136 -7.17 -25.80 19.10
C SER A 136 -5.94 -25.72 20.00
N LYS A 137 -4.78 -26.20 19.48
CA LYS A 137 -3.46 -26.02 20.11
C LYS A 137 -2.76 -24.72 19.73
N ILE A 138 -3.44 -23.83 19.02
CA ILE A 138 -2.88 -22.53 18.60
C ILE A 138 -2.86 -21.58 19.79
N ASN A 139 -1.75 -20.88 19.96
CA ASN A 139 -1.64 -19.86 21.01
C ASN A 139 -2.68 -18.75 20.78
N SER A 140 -3.42 -18.41 21.83
CA SER A 140 -4.50 -17.40 21.83
C SER A 140 -4.06 -16.02 21.31
N ILE A 141 -2.78 -15.66 21.46
CA ILE A 141 -2.22 -14.41 20.94
C ILE A 141 -2.29 -14.35 19.41
N PHE A 142 -2.07 -15.45 18.71
CA PHE A 142 -2.17 -15.51 17.24
C PHE A 142 -3.62 -15.42 16.77
N LEU A 143 -4.53 -16.07 17.50
CA LEU A 143 -5.98 -15.97 17.27
C LEU A 143 -6.47 -14.54 17.49
N LEU A 144 -6.04 -13.90 18.58
CA LEU A 144 -6.35 -12.49 18.86
C LEU A 144 -5.85 -11.57 17.74
N SER A 145 -4.63 -11.78 17.26
CA SER A 145 -4.06 -10.99 16.17
C SER A 145 -4.83 -11.16 14.86
N GLU A 146 -5.33 -12.37 14.56
CA GLU A 146 -6.18 -12.59 13.38
C GLU A 146 -7.56 -11.97 13.54
N THR A 147 -8.13 -12.02 14.74
CA THR A 147 -9.38 -11.32 15.09
C THR A 147 -9.26 -9.81 14.83
N GLU A 148 -8.14 -9.20 15.21
CA GLU A 148 -7.87 -7.78 14.94
C GLU A 148 -7.80 -7.45 13.45
N ASN A 149 -7.20 -8.33 12.65
CA ASN A 149 -7.16 -8.15 11.21
C ASN A 149 -8.59 -8.14 10.62
N ILE A 150 -9.43 -9.04 11.08
CA ILE A 150 -10.83 -9.14 10.65
C ILE A 150 -11.63 -7.93 11.17
N TRP A 151 -11.42 -7.53 12.43
CA TRP A 151 -12.02 -6.33 12.99
C TRP A 151 -11.65 -5.07 12.19
N ALA A 152 -10.39 -4.89 11.84
CA ALA A 152 -9.95 -3.78 10.99
C ALA A 152 -10.64 -3.80 9.61
N ALA A 153 -10.87 -4.99 9.05
CA ALA A 153 -11.64 -5.13 7.79
C ALA A 153 -13.12 -4.79 7.99
N VAL A 154 -13.74 -5.19 9.10
CA VAL A 154 -15.12 -4.82 9.48
C VAL A 154 -15.24 -3.31 9.61
N GLN A 155 -14.32 -2.65 10.33
CA GLN A 155 -14.28 -1.18 10.46
C GLN A 155 -14.14 -0.49 9.10
N SER A 156 -13.34 -1.06 8.19
CA SER A 156 -13.20 -0.53 6.84
C SER A 156 -14.51 -0.61 6.04
N VAL A 157 -15.31 -1.66 6.24
CA VAL A 157 -16.62 -1.83 5.58
C VAL A 157 -17.68 -0.93 6.21
N LEU A 158 -17.62 -0.72 7.52
CA LEU A 158 -18.58 0.13 8.25
C LEU A 158 -18.38 1.63 7.98
N TYR A 159 -17.14 2.11 8.01
CA TYR A 159 -16.83 3.54 8.08
C TYR A 159 -15.98 4.08 6.93
N ARG A 160 -15.46 3.21 6.05
CA ARG A 160 -14.55 3.58 4.97
C ARG A 160 -15.07 3.05 3.63
N ASP A 161 -14.19 2.96 2.65
CA ASP A 161 -14.49 2.51 1.28
C ASP A 161 -14.64 0.99 1.10
N GLY A 162 -14.60 0.20 2.16
CA GLY A 162 -14.75 -1.25 2.12
C GLY A 162 -16.17 -1.65 1.68
N LYS A 163 -16.29 -2.55 0.70
CA LYS A 163 -17.61 -2.99 0.20
C LYS A 163 -18.06 -4.32 0.78
N HIS A 164 -17.13 -5.19 1.11
CA HIS A 164 -17.37 -6.53 1.65
C HIS A 164 -16.08 -7.06 2.29
N LEU A 165 -16.23 -8.03 3.15
CA LEU A 165 -15.10 -8.76 3.71
C LEU A 165 -14.56 -9.77 2.70
N ASN A 166 -13.24 -9.97 2.68
CA ASN A 166 -12.59 -10.90 1.77
C ASN A 166 -12.18 -12.18 2.51
N TYR A 167 -12.46 -13.32 1.90
CA TYR A 167 -11.99 -14.62 2.39
C TYR A 167 -10.58 -14.90 1.89
N ALA A 168 -9.72 -15.41 2.77
CA ALA A 168 -8.41 -15.89 2.39
C ALA A 168 -8.52 -17.21 1.60
N LYS A 169 -7.99 -17.23 0.37
CA LYS A 169 -8.03 -18.42 -0.50
C LYS A 169 -7.08 -19.50 -0.01
N ARG A 170 -7.32 -20.74 -0.43
CA ARG A 170 -6.40 -21.84 -0.17
C ARG A 170 -5.00 -21.51 -0.67
N GLY A 171 -4.01 -21.48 0.24
CA GLY A 171 -2.62 -21.11 -0.04
C GLY A 171 -2.30 -19.63 0.15
N GLU A 172 -3.27 -18.78 0.46
CA GLU A 172 -3.07 -17.42 0.99
C GLU A 172 -3.05 -17.53 2.52
N LEU A 173 -1.86 -17.70 3.09
CA LEU A 173 -1.70 -17.90 4.53
C LEU A 173 -1.58 -16.54 5.23
N PRO A 174 -2.31 -16.33 6.36
CA PRO A 174 -2.12 -15.16 7.20
C PRO A 174 -0.71 -15.14 7.82
N LEU A 175 -0.34 -14.01 8.40
CA LEU A 175 0.85 -13.90 9.22
C LEU A 175 0.58 -14.54 10.58
N ILE A 176 1.52 -15.36 11.06
CA ILE A 176 1.54 -15.76 12.47
C ILE A 176 2.17 -14.60 13.22
N ARG A 177 1.37 -13.77 13.88
CA ARG A 177 1.79 -12.52 14.51
C ARG A 177 1.44 -12.49 15.99
N ALA A 178 2.38 -12.07 16.82
CA ALA A 178 2.16 -11.66 18.19
C ALA A 178 2.24 -10.13 18.30
N LYS A 179 1.50 -9.54 19.22
CA LYS A 179 1.51 -8.09 19.46
C LYS A 179 2.77 -7.59 20.19
N GLN A 180 3.42 -8.47 20.91
CA GLN A 180 4.56 -8.16 21.79
C GLN A 180 5.68 -9.15 21.52
N ILE A 181 6.92 -8.70 21.63
CA ILE A 181 8.10 -9.53 21.41
C ILE A 181 8.25 -10.64 22.45
N GLU A 182 7.79 -10.41 23.66
CA GLU A 182 7.95 -11.36 24.78
C GLU A 182 6.86 -12.43 24.81
N ARG A 183 5.78 -12.25 24.06
CA ARG A 183 4.62 -13.14 24.06
C ARG A 183 4.38 -13.75 22.69
N GLY A 184 4.51 -15.06 22.59
CA GLY A 184 4.20 -15.84 21.39
C GLY A 184 5.36 -16.01 20.43
N ILE A 185 6.04 -14.96 19.99
CA ILE A 185 7.26 -15.01 19.18
C ILE A 185 8.30 -14.13 19.86
N THR A 186 9.37 -14.75 20.37
CA THR A 186 10.49 -14.03 21.00
C THR A 186 11.61 -13.80 19.99
N LEU A 187 12.27 -12.65 20.09
CA LEU A 187 13.48 -12.30 19.35
C LEU A 187 14.64 -12.21 20.34
N SER A 188 15.73 -12.88 20.03
CA SER A 188 16.97 -12.87 20.83
C SER A 188 18.16 -12.78 19.92
N PHE A 189 19.30 -12.38 20.47
CA PHE A 189 20.57 -12.29 19.76
C PHE A 189 21.60 -13.21 20.45
N ALA A 190 22.37 -13.93 19.64
CA ALA A 190 23.45 -14.76 20.11
C ALA A 190 24.55 -14.78 19.05
N ASN A 191 25.79 -14.45 19.43
CA ASN A 191 26.96 -14.42 18.56
C ASN A 191 26.74 -13.58 17.28
N GLY A 192 26.14 -12.38 17.41
CA GLY A 192 25.83 -11.48 16.29
C GLY A 192 24.75 -12.00 15.34
N SER A 193 24.01 -13.04 15.72
CA SER A 193 22.93 -13.63 14.92
C SER A 193 21.58 -13.47 15.60
N ALA A 194 20.61 -12.94 14.88
CA ALA A 194 19.25 -12.83 15.36
C ALA A 194 18.55 -14.21 15.33
N ARG A 195 17.89 -14.57 16.40
CA ARG A 195 17.15 -15.82 16.58
C ARG A 195 15.72 -15.53 16.97
N CYS A 196 14.80 -16.36 16.48
CA CYS A 196 13.39 -16.35 16.90
C CYS A 196 13.00 -17.69 17.52
N LYS A 197 12.12 -17.64 18.52
CA LYS A 197 11.49 -18.82 19.12
C LYS A 197 9.97 -18.64 19.12
N ILE A 198 9.22 -19.69 18.84
CA ILE A 198 7.77 -19.70 18.82
C ILE A 198 7.22 -21.00 19.45
N GLY A 199 6.60 -20.91 20.62
CA GLY A 199 5.96 -22.03 21.30
C GLY A 199 6.87 -23.27 21.38
N VAL A 200 6.37 -24.39 20.88
CA VAL A 200 7.06 -25.70 20.88
C VAL A 200 8.08 -25.87 19.74
N ILE A 201 8.33 -24.84 18.94
CA ILE A 201 9.32 -24.87 17.86
C ILE A 201 10.66 -24.41 18.42
N ASN A 202 11.71 -25.17 18.13
CA ASN A 202 13.06 -24.80 18.52
C ASN A 202 13.47 -23.41 18.02
N ALA A 203 14.35 -22.74 18.76
CA ALA A 203 14.88 -21.45 18.32
C ALA A 203 15.62 -21.60 16.98
N PHE A 204 15.29 -20.74 16.05
CA PHE A 204 15.84 -20.75 14.69
C PHE A 204 16.51 -19.43 14.34
N THR A 205 17.53 -19.48 13.50
CA THR A 205 18.34 -18.33 13.10
C THR A 205 17.69 -17.59 11.92
N LEU A 206 17.79 -16.26 11.93
CA LEU A 206 17.42 -15.40 10.80
C LEU A 206 18.64 -15.18 9.90
N ILE A 207 18.49 -15.45 8.61
CA ILE A 207 19.58 -15.41 7.65
C ILE A 207 19.78 -14.00 7.13
N THR A 208 20.99 -13.47 7.29
CA THR A 208 21.49 -12.30 6.55
C THR A 208 22.37 -12.75 5.40
N LYS A 209 22.16 -12.19 4.22
CA LYS A 209 23.06 -12.47 3.08
C LYS A 209 24.44 -11.87 3.32
N LYS A 210 25.51 -12.54 2.84
CA LYS A 210 26.90 -12.11 3.04
C LYS A 210 27.13 -10.64 2.66
N ASN A 211 26.52 -10.17 1.58
CA ASN A 211 26.68 -8.82 1.02
C ASN A 211 25.50 -7.87 1.36
N ASP A 212 24.66 -8.20 2.35
CA ASP A 212 23.55 -7.35 2.78
C ASP A 212 23.96 -6.53 4.01
N SER A 213 24.78 -5.50 3.78
CA SER A 213 25.21 -4.57 4.82
C SER A 213 24.05 -3.88 5.52
N PHE A 214 22.97 -3.56 4.76
CA PHE A 214 21.78 -2.95 5.32
C PHE A 214 21.13 -3.84 6.40
N ALA A 215 20.85 -5.11 6.09
CA ALA A 215 20.25 -6.01 7.07
C ALA A 215 21.14 -6.25 8.29
N LYS A 216 22.45 -6.27 8.11
CA LYS A 216 23.43 -6.38 9.21
C LYS A 216 23.41 -5.16 10.12
N ASN A 217 23.44 -3.96 9.54
CA ASN A 217 23.42 -2.71 10.30
C ASN A 217 22.07 -2.54 11.05
N GLU A 218 20.95 -2.86 10.39
CA GLU A 218 19.64 -2.87 11.06
C GLU A 218 19.60 -3.82 12.25
N LEU A 219 20.10 -5.04 12.08
CA LEU A 219 20.16 -6.00 13.18
C LEU A 219 21.09 -5.53 14.32
N ALA A 220 22.21 -4.91 14.01
CA ALA A 220 23.12 -4.36 15.01
C ALA A 220 22.44 -3.23 15.83
N CYS A 221 21.67 -2.35 15.18
CA CYS A 221 20.91 -1.32 15.88
C CYS A 221 19.81 -1.92 16.77
N ILE A 222 19.11 -2.97 16.29
CA ILE A 222 18.10 -3.67 17.10
C ILE A 222 18.74 -4.39 18.28
N GLU A 223 19.88 -5.04 18.08
CA GLU A 223 20.64 -5.72 19.13
C GLU A 223 21.14 -4.74 20.20
N ALA A 224 21.64 -3.57 19.79
CA ALA A 224 22.02 -2.50 20.71
C ALA A 224 20.86 -2.05 21.59
N PHE A 225 19.67 -1.85 21.01
CA PHE A 225 18.46 -1.52 21.78
C PHE A 225 18.08 -2.62 22.78
N VAL A 226 18.15 -3.88 22.36
CA VAL A 226 17.79 -5.01 23.23
C VAL A 226 18.78 -5.16 24.40
N SER A 227 20.05 -4.79 24.16
CA SER A 227 21.13 -4.85 25.16
C SER A 227 21.16 -3.65 26.11
N ASP A 228 20.68 -2.49 25.68
CA ASP A 228 20.63 -1.26 26.49
C ASP A 228 19.24 -0.62 26.49
N PRO A 229 18.40 -0.92 27.49
CA PRO A 229 17.10 -0.29 27.67
C PRO A 229 17.15 1.24 27.86
N GLY A 230 18.28 1.81 28.30
CA GLY A 230 18.49 3.26 28.48
C GLY A 230 18.41 4.07 27.17
N ILE A 231 18.50 3.40 26.01
CA ILE A 231 18.31 4.06 24.69
C ILE A 231 16.92 4.67 24.58
N GLU A 232 15.87 3.98 25.05
CA GLU A 232 14.50 4.52 25.00
C GLU A 232 14.33 5.72 25.95
N GLU A 233 14.93 5.68 27.13
CA GLU A 233 14.87 6.78 28.09
C GLU A 233 15.50 8.06 27.54
N LYS A 234 16.68 7.95 26.94
CA LYS A 234 17.37 9.06 26.26
C LYS A 234 16.51 9.63 25.11
N ALA A 235 15.92 8.76 24.29
CA ALA A 235 15.06 9.16 23.18
C ALA A 235 13.81 9.90 23.66
N VAL A 236 13.16 9.44 24.73
CA VAL A 236 11.99 10.11 25.34
C VAL A 236 12.38 11.45 25.96
N ALA A 237 13.55 11.54 26.59
CA ALA A 237 14.05 12.82 27.15
C ALA A 237 14.29 13.88 26.05
N ILE A 238 14.88 13.49 24.92
CA ILE A 238 15.06 14.37 23.76
C ILE A 238 13.71 14.77 23.16
N PHE A 239 12.80 13.81 22.96
CA PHE A 239 11.45 14.06 22.47
C PHE A 239 10.67 15.04 23.35
N SER A 240 10.79 14.93 24.67
CA SER A 240 10.13 15.81 25.61
C SER A 240 10.58 17.28 25.47
N LYS A 241 11.82 17.51 25.02
CA LYS A 241 12.40 18.85 24.81
C LYS A 241 12.13 19.39 23.40
N THR A 242 12.17 18.53 22.39
CA THR A 242 12.18 18.94 20.97
C THR A 242 10.87 18.68 20.24
N GLY A 243 10.00 17.80 20.77
CA GLY A 243 8.82 17.29 20.07
C GLY A 243 9.13 16.35 18.88
N VAL A 244 10.41 16.10 18.58
CA VAL A 244 10.85 15.28 17.44
C VAL A 244 11.21 13.88 17.93
N PRO A 245 10.54 12.82 17.43
CA PRO A 245 10.83 11.45 17.83
C PRO A 245 12.20 11.01 17.33
N GLN A 246 12.96 10.33 18.20
CA GLN A 246 14.26 9.79 17.90
C GLN A 246 14.16 8.32 17.46
N ASN A 247 15.06 7.88 16.59
CA ASN A 247 15.13 6.48 16.15
C ASN A 247 15.71 5.60 17.26
N THR A 248 14.88 4.79 17.87
CA THR A 248 15.30 3.86 18.94
C THR A 248 15.69 2.48 18.41
N TYR A 249 15.25 2.12 17.22
CA TYR A 249 15.34 0.76 16.65
C TYR A 249 14.70 -0.32 17.54
N ARG A 250 13.74 0.09 18.36
CA ARG A 250 13.00 -0.82 19.23
C ARG A 250 12.20 -1.82 18.39
N PRO A 251 12.43 -3.12 18.57
CA PRO A 251 11.59 -4.11 17.93
C PRO A 251 10.19 -4.13 18.58
N CYS A 252 9.16 -3.82 17.81
CA CYS A 252 7.78 -3.75 18.30
C CYS A 252 7.14 -5.14 18.40
N PHE A 253 7.27 -5.92 17.34
CA PHE A 253 6.80 -7.32 17.27
C PHE A 253 7.43 -8.05 16.08
N VAL A 254 7.38 -9.38 16.13
CA VAL A 254 7.77 -10.25 15.03
C VAL A 254 6.55 -10.98 14.48
N ALA A 255 6.48 -11.09 13.16
CA ALA A 255 5.48 -11.91 12.49
C ALA A 255 6.17 -12.92 11.55
N LEU A 256 5.69 -14.16 11.50
CA LEU A 256 6.21 -15.18 10.60
C LEU A 256 5.28 -15.36 9.41
N LYS A 257 5.86 -15.35 8.22
CA LYS A 257 5.15 -15.58 6.96
C LYS A 257 5.60 -16.84 6.27
N CYS A 258 4.71 -17.82 6.17
CA CYS A 258 4.90 -19.01 5.39
C CYS A 258 4.58 -18.77 3.91
N VAL A 259 5.52 -19.03 3.01
CA VAL A 259 5.36 -18.81 1.56
C VAL A 259 5.88 -20.02 0.79
N THR A 260 5.09 -20.53 -0.14
CA THR A 260 5.56 -21.57 -1.06
C THR A 260 6.18 -20.95 -2.31
N ILE A 261 7.49 -21.13 -2.48
CA ILE A 261 8.26 -20.66 -3.64
C ILE A 261 8.82 -21.86 -4.38
N ARG A 262 8.47 -22.03 -5.64
CA ARG A 262 8.89 -23.18 -6.47
C ARG A 262 8.67 -24.52 -5.77
N SER A 263 7.50 -24.68 -5.18
CA SER A 263 7.09 -25.87 -4.42
C SER A 263 7.85 -26.13 -3.11
N LYS A 264 8.79 -25.26 -2.73
CA LYS A 264 9.48 -25.33 -1.43
C LYS A 264 8.85 -24.35 -0.46
N LEU A 265 8.56 -24.81 0.74
CA LEU A 265 8.08 -23.96 1.83
C LEU A 265 9.23 -23.15 2.39
N ARG A 266 9.05 -21.82 2.45
CA ARG A 266 9.98 -20.88 3.08
C ARG A 266 9.25 -20.09 4.14
N VAL A 267 9.96 -19.72 5.18
CA VAL A 267 9.45 -18.90 6.27
C VAL A 267 10.27 -17.62 6.32
N TYR A 268 9.59 -16.50 6.43
CA TYR A 268 10.19 -15.18 6.58
C TYR A 268 9.74 -14.56 7.89
N ALA A 269 10.69 -14.04 8.66
CA ALA A 269 10.41 -13.20 9.81
C ALA A 269 10.29 -11.74 9.34
N HIS A 270 9.19 -11.11 9.72
CA HIS A 270 8.92 -9.69 9.54
C HIS A 270 9.06 -9.03 10.90
N ILE A 271 10.18 -8.37 11.14
CA ILE A 271 10.45 -7.63 12.39
C ILE A 271 9.99 -6.20 12.17
N THR A 272 8.98 -5.77 12.91
CA THR A 272 8.55 -4.36 12.90
C THR A 272 9.40 -3.60 13.89
N VAL A 273 10.07 -2.57 13.41
CA VAL A 273 11.05 -1.76 14.14
C VAL A 273 10.56 -0.32 14.20
N GLU A 274 10.72 0.32 15.35
CA GLU A 274 10.42 1.73 15.57
C GLU A 274 11.57 2.59 15.07
N GLY A 275 11.24 3.65 14.35
CA GLY A 275 12.19 4.56 13.72
C GLY A 275 12.32 4.33 12.21
N ASP A 276 13.08 5.20 11.57
CA ASP A 276 13.39 5.10 10.16
C ASP A 276 14.45 4.03 9.90
N PRO A 277 14.42 3.36 8.72
CA PRO A 277 15.43 2.38 8.39
C PRO A 277 16.82 3.03 8.32
N VAL A 278 17.87 2.28 8.73
CA VAL A 278 19.24 2.77 8.64
C VAL A 278 19.59 3.22 7.21
N PRO A 279 20.37 4.29 7.06
CA PRO A 279 20.80 4.76 5.75
C PRO A 279 21.58 3.67 4.99
N LYS A 280 21.39 3.63 3.67
CA LYS A 280 22.15 2.74 2.78
C LYS A 280 23.29 3.50 2.16
N TYR A 281 24.47 2.91 2.22
CA TYR A 281 25.68 3.50 1.64
C TYR A 281 26.12 2.74 0.39
N THR A 282 26.82 3.43 -0.49
CA THR A 282 27.54 2.87 -1.62
C THR A 282 28.84 2.21 -1.12
N LYS A 283 29.60 1.58 -2.00
CA LYS A 283 30.93 1.07 -1.65
C LYS A 283 31.94 2.19 -1.34
N SER A 284 31.71 3.39 -1.90
CA SER A 284 32.52 4.60 -1.66
C SER A 284 32.17 5.34 -0.36
N GLY A 285 31.15 4.88 0.38
CA GLY A 285 30.73 5.53 1.64
C GLY A 285 29.65 6.60 1.48
N ASP A 286 29.26 6.94 0.24
CA ASP A 286 28.22 7.93 -0.01
C ASP A 286 26.82 7.36 0.24
N LEU A 287 25.85 8.22 0.54
CA LEU A 287 24.45 7.82 0.64
C LEU A 287 23.95 7.28 -0.70
N LYS A 288 23.51 6.03 -0.69
CA LYS A 288 22.98 5.37 -1.91
C LYS A 288 21.69 6.01 -2.43
N HIS A 289 20.92 6.61 -1.56
CA HIS A 289 19.66 7.27 -1.88
C HIS A 289 19.58 8.61 -1.14
N PRO A 290 20.31 9.63 -1.62
CA PRO A 290 20.28 10.95 -1.04
C PRO A 290 18.87 11.55 -1.13
N CYS A 291 18.54 12.44 -0.21
CA CYS A 291 17.38 13.29 -0.27
C CYS A 291 17.83 14.65 -0.84
N GLY A 292 17.13 15.15 -1.86
CA GLY A 292 17.31 16.50 -2.32
C GLY A 292 16.74 17.52 -1.33
N LYS A 293 16.80 18.80 -1.67
CA LYS A 293 16.15 19.88 -0.94
C LYS A 293 15.18 20.63 -1.85
N GLY A 294 14.09 21.09 -1.28
CA GLY A 294 13.08 21.88 -1.98
C GLY A 294 11.93 21.06 -2.55
N LEU A 295 11.02 21.74 -3.20
CA LEU A 295 9.75 21.20 -3.66
C LEU A 295 9.87 20.47 -5.00
N VAL A 296 9.10 19.41 -5.16
CA VAL A 296 8.95 18.65 -6.41
C VAL A 296 7.47 18.53 -6.78
N GLY A 297 7.10 19.04 -7.95
CA GLY A 297 5.77 18.79 -8.54
C GLY A 297 5.75 17.46 -9.28
N VAL A 298 4.72 16.63 -9.08
CA VAL A 298 4.63 15.28 -9.68
C VAL A 298 3.28 15.05 -10.35
N ASP A 299 3.29 14.83 -11.66
CA ASP A 299 2.11 14.35 -12.41
C ASP A 299 2.19 12.84 -12.64
N LEU A 300 1.25 12.11 -12.03
CA LEU A 300 1.18 10.65 -12.07
C LEU A 300 0.13 10.16 -13.07
N GLY A 301 0.58 9.75 -14.24
CA GLY A 301 -0.25 9.09 -15.23
C GLY A 301 -0.44 7.58 -14.98
N PRO A 302 -1.29 6.90 -15.81
CA PRO A 302 -1.50 5.45 -15.73
C PRO A 302 -0.28 4.61 -16.14
N GLN A 303 0.67 5.18 -16.88
CA GLN A 303 1.81 4.48 -17.46
C GLN A 303 3.15 5.14 -17.21
N SER A 304 3.17 6.46 -17.05
CA SER A 304 4.35 7.32 -16.88
C SER A 304 4.16 8.26 -15.71
N VAL A 305 5.23 8.85 -15.27
CA VAL A 305 5.27 9.93 -14.28
C VAL A 305 6.20 11.02 -14.78
N ALA A 306 5.77 12.26 -14.64
CA ALA A 306 6.60 13.44 -14.78
C ALA A 306 6.90 14.02 -13.40
N ALA A 307 8.11 14.47 -13.16
CA ALA A 307 8.47 15.21 -11.96
C ALA A 307 9.37 16.39 -12.32
N VAL A 308 9.13 17.51 -11.65
CA VAL A 308 9.82 18.78 -11.89
C VAL A 308 10.23 19.36 -10.54
N SER A 309 11.49 19.72 -10.42
CA SER A 309 12.05 20.55 -9.34
C SER A 309 12.65 21.85 -9.94
N ASP A 310 13.14 22.73 -9.10
CA ASP A 310 13.78 23.95 -9.58
C ASP A 310 15.00 23.71 -10.48
N THR A 311 15.66 22.56 -10.33
CA THR A 311 16.93 22.26 -11.03
C THR A 311 16.83 21.13 -12.05
N SER A 312 15.80 20.31 -12.00
CA SER A 312 15.74 19.08 -12.81
C SER A 312 14.33 18.66 -13.19
N VAL A 313 14.25 17.99 -14.33
CA VAL A 313 13.00 17.46 -14.90
C VAL A 313 13.20 16.01 -15.27
N ILE A 314 12.24 15.16 -14.94
CA ILE A 314 12.19 13.76 -15.37
C ILE A 314 10.84 13.41 -15.97
N LEU A 315 10.85 12.55 -17.00
CA LEU A 315 9.66 11.90 -17.55
C LEU A 315 9.99 10.44 -17.82
N GLU A 316 9.46 9.56 -17.00
CA GLU A 316 9.80 8.13 -17.07
C GLU A 316 8.57 7.21 -17.06
N ASN A 317 8.74 6.02 -17.61
CA ASN A 317 7.72 4.98 -17.55
C ASN A 317 7.70 4.32 -16.16
N LEU A 318 6.51 4.11 -15.62
CA LEU A 318 6.33 3.30 -14.43
C LEU A 318 6.72 1.83 -14.69
N ALA A 319 7.29 1.18 -13.67
CA ALA A 319 7.69 -0.23 -13.70
C ALA A 319 8.67 -0.58 -14.83
N GLU A 320 9.56 0.33 -15.16
CA GLU A 320 10.71 0.10 -16.06
C GLU A 320 12.02 0.25 -15.28
N ARG A 321 13.01 -0.53 -15.66
CA ARG A 321 14.35 -0.48 -15.09
C ARG A 321 15.39 -0.57 -16.21
N ASN A 322 16.31 0.41 -16.26
CA ASN A 322 17.35 0.50 -17.28
C ASN A 322 16.77 0.39 -18.70
N GLY A 323 15.68 1.12 -18.99
CA GLY A 323 15.00 1.08 -20.29
C GLY A 323 14.35 -0.26 -20.66
N LYS A 324 14.41 -1.26 -19.78
CA LYS A 324 13.83 -2.59 -20.03
C LYS A 324 12.44 -2.69 -19.37
N SER A 325 11.43 -2.68 -20.21
CA SER A 325 10.05 -2.88 -19.82
C SER A 325 9.84 -4.25 -19.18
N THR A 326 9.03 -4.29 -18.11
CA THR A 326 8.52 -5.55 -17.53
C THR A 326 7.68 -6.36 -18.54
N ARG A 327 7.33 -5.80 -19.71
CA ARG A 327 6.62 -6.49 -20.81
C ARG A 327 7.33 -7.74 -21.32
N ARG A 328 8.64 -7.89 -21.09
CA ARG A 328 9.39 -9.09 -21.49
C ARG A 328 8.74 -10.39 -21.01
N HIS A 329 8.05 -10.35 -19.90
CA HIS A 329 7.39 -11.52 -19.30
C HIS A 329 5.92 -11.70 -19.73
N GLU A 330 5.28 -10.69 -20.30
CA GLU A 330 3.86 -10.76 -20.72
C GLU A 330 3.63 -11.84 -21.79
N ARG A 331 4.54 -11.96 -22.74
CA ARG A 331 4.42 -13.00 -23.78
C ARG A 331 4.46 -14.41 -23.17
N LYS A 332 5.39 -14.64 -22.22
CA LYS A 332 5.47 -15.93 -21.52
C LYS A 332 4.22 -16.20 -20.70
N GLU A 333 3.72 -15.21 -20.00
CA GLU A 333 2.48 -15.33 -19.23
C GLU A 333 1.28 -15.67 -20.11
N ARG A 334 1.11 -14.98 -21.24
CA ARG A 334 0.02 -15.27 -22.20
C ARG A 334 0.13 -16.68 -22.79
N LEU A 335 1.32 -17.13 -23.14
CA LEU A 335 1.53 -18.50 -23.66
C LEU A 335 1.20 -19.56 -22.61
N LEU A 336 1.60 -19.35 -21.35
CA LEU A 336 1.26 -20.24 -20.25
C LEU A 336 -0.25 -20.26 -19.98
N LEU A 337 -0.91 -19.12 -19.96
CA LEU A 337 -2.36 -19.04 -19.78
C LEU A 337 -3.12 -19.79 -20.88
N ARG A 338 -2.72 -19.62 -22.15
CA ARG A 338 -3.29 -20.38 -23.28
C ARG A 338 -3.05 -21.88 -23.14
N ALA A 339 -1.85 -22.30 -22.72
CA ALA A 339 -1.54 -23.69 -22.51
C ALA A 339 -2.34 -24.31 -21.34
N LEU A 340 -2.53 -23.56 -20.26
CA LEU A 340 -3.37 -23.97 -19.13
C LEU A 340 -4.84 -24.08 -19.54
N ASP A 341 -5.34 -23.13 -20.34
CA ASP A 341 -6.72 -23.15 -20.81
C ASP A 341 -6.99 -24.36 -21.72
N ARG A 342 -6.10 -24.62 -22.71
CA ARG A 342 -6.18 -25.83 -23.54
C ARG A 342 -6.19 -27.12 -22.72
N SER A 343 -5.26 -27.23 -21.75
CA SER A 343 -5.18 -28.43 -20.88
C SER A 343 -6.42 -28.57 -20.01
N ARG A 344 -6.99 -27.44 -19.51
CA ARG A 344 -8.20 -27.46 -18.72
C ARG A 344 -9.41 -27.94 -19.54
N ARG A 345 -9.55 -27.48 -20.78
CA ARG A 345 -10.63 -27.90 -21.68
C ARG A 345 -10.51 -29.38 -22.03
N ALA A 346 -9.31 -29.85 -22.40
CA ALA A 346 -9.07 -31.25 -22.76
C ALA A 346 -9.42 -32.21 -21.61
N ASN A 347 -9.11 -31.85 -20.36
CA ASN A 347 -9.36 -32.73 -19.20
C ASN A 347 -10.77 -32.57 -18.57
N ASN A 348 -11.61 -31.65 -19.06
CA ASN A 348 -12.93 -31.37 -18.48
C ASN A 348 -13.94 -31.02 -19.59
N LYS A 349 -14.04 -31.83 -20.62
CA LYS A 349 -14.94 -31.61 -21.77
C LYS A 349 -16.41 -31.46 -21.36
N ASP A 350 -16.83 -32.23 -20.36
CA ASP A 350 -18.17 -32.20 -19.75
C ASP A 350 -18.61 -30.87 -19.21
N ARG A 351 -17.67 -29.98 -18.96
CA ARG A 351 -17.90 -28.65 -18.35
C ARG A 351 -18.01 -27.51 -19.33
N TYR A 352 -17.88 -27.77 -20.60
CA TYR A 352 -17.94 -26.73 -21.62
C TYR A 352 -19.16 -26.92 -22.51
N ASN A 353 -19.77 -25.81 -22.92
CA ASN A 353 -20.72 -25.76 -24.00
C ASN A 353 -20.02 -25.90 -25.36
N GLU A 354 -20.77 -26.07 -26.42
CA GLU A 354 -20.25 -26.14 -27.80
C GLU A 354 -19.48 -24.89 -28.21
N ASP A 355 -19.92 -23.73 -27.76
CA ASP A 355 -19.25 -22.42 -27.94
C ASP A 355 -17.98 -22.25 -27.07
N CYS A 356 -17.50 -23.29 -26.42
CA CYS A 356 -16.36 -23.29 -25.51
C CYS A 356 -16.53 -22.41 -24.24
N THR A 357 -17.72 -21.96 -23.92
CA THR A 357 -18.01 -21.31 -22.65
C THR A 357 -18.18 -22.32 -21.52
N VAL A 358 -17.92 -21.91 -20.28
CA VAL A 358 -18.05 -22.81 -19.11
C VAL A 358 -19.53 -22.92 -18.73
N LYS A 359 -20.05 -24.14 -18.61
CA LYS A 359 -21.40 -24.44 -18.11
C LYS A 359 -21.59 -23.89 -16.70
N LYS A 360 -22.68 -23.17 -16.46
CA LYS A 360 -23.02 -22.62 -15.14
C LYS A 360 -23.56 -23.75 -14.24
N GLY A 361 -23.40 -23.56 -12.91
CA GLY A 361 -24.00 -24.46 -11.89
C GLY A 361 -23.21 -25.73 -11.56
N ILE A 362 -22.16 -26.09 -12.29
CA ILE A 362 -21.37 -27.29 -11.99
C ILE A 362 -20.35 -26.98 -10.89
N ARG A 363 -20.55 -27.54 -9.69
CA ARG A 363 -19.69 -27.32 -8.50
C ARG A 363 -18.54 -28.34 -8.35
N LYS A 364 -18.39 -29.34 -9.24
CA LYS A 364 -17.31 -30.35 -9.15
C LYS A 364 -15.92 -29.69 -9.28
N PRO A 365 -14.87 -30.17 -8.60
CA PRO A 365 -13.52 -29.65 -8.75
C PRO A 365 -12.96 -29.93 -10.16
N TRP A 366 -12.12 -29.01 -10.69
CA TRP A 366 -11.48 -29.17 -11.99
C TRP A 366 -10.45 -30.30 -11.96
N LYS A 367 -10.51 -31.21 -12.94
CA LYS A 367 -9.48 -32.21 -13.16
C LYS A 367 -8.23 -31.55 -13.74
N LYS A 368 -7.09 -31.66 -13.04
CA LYS A 368 -5.80 -31.04 -13.40
C LYS A 368 -4.75 -32.12 -13.65
N SER A 369 -4.21 -32.19 -14.85
CA SER A 369 -3.10 -33.10 -15.21
C SER A 369 -1.81 -32.70 -14.46
N LYS A 370 -0.81 -33.62 -14.43
CA LYS A 370 0.54 -33.32 -13.90
C LYS A 370 1.17 -32.12 -14.62
N GLN A 371 1.05 -32.06 -15.96
CA GLN A 371 1.57 -30.94 -16.75
C GLN A 371 0.85 -29.61 -16.46
N TYR A 372 -0.47 -29.65 -16.24
CA TYR A 372 -1.22 -28.47 -15.80
C TYR A 372 -0.64 -27.91 -14.50
N ARG A 373 -0.44 -28.76 -13.47
CA ARG A 373 0.09 -28.36 -12.18
C ARG A 373 1.51 -27.77 -12.28
N LYS A 374 2.39 -28.38 -13.11
CA LYS A 374 3.73 -27.82 -13.38
C LYS A 374 3.66 -26.42 -14.00
N LYS A 375 2.83 -26.23 -15.03
CA LYS A 375 2.64 -24.93 -15.69
C LYS A 375 2.00 -23.89 -14.75
N GLU A 376 1.03 -24.31 -13.91
CA GLU A 376 0.41 -23.44 -12.90
C GLU A 376 1.45 -22.95 -11.89
N THR A 377 2.32 -23.83 -11.39
CA THR A 377 3.42 -23.46 -10.47
C THR A 377 4.40 -22.50 -11.14
N PHE A 378 4.76 -22.76 -12.39
CA PHE A 378 5.64 -21.87 -13.15
C PHE A 378 5.00 -20.49 -13.39
N LEU A 379 3.70 -20.44 -13.71
CA LEU A 379 2.95 -19.17 -13.84
C LEU A 379 2.92 -18.39 -12.54
N LYS A 380 2.69 -19.05 -11.38
CA LYS A 380 2.73 -18.41 -10.06
C LYS A 380 4.10 -17.78 -9.79
N GLU A 381 5.17 -18.50 -10.07
CA GLU A 381 6.54 -18.00 -9.89
C GLU A 381 6.87 -16.83 -10.84
N LEU A 382 6.44 -16.90 -12.09
CA LEU A 382 6.60 -15.83 -13.07
C LEU A 382 5.89 -14.54 -12.59
N ARG A 383 4.66 -14.68 -12.12
CA ARG A 383 3.88 -13.55 -11.57
C ARG A 383 4.52 -12.94 -10.32
N ARG A 384 5.07 -13.80 -9.43
CA ARG A 384 5.80 -13.33 -8.25
C ARG A 384 7.03 -12.52 -8.65
N LYS A 385 7.85 -13.02 -9.60
CA LYS A 385 9.02 -12.30 -10.11
C LYS A 385 8.65 -10.96 -10.76
N ASN A 386 7.58 -10.96 -11.58
CA ASN A 386 7.08 -9.74 -12.22
C ASN A 386 6.62 -8.71 -11.19
N ALA A 387 5.92 -9.12 -10.13
CA ALA A 387 5.48 -8.24 -9.07
C ALA A 387 6.67 -7.62 -8.32
N LEU A 388 7.70 -8.42 -8.00
CA LEU A 388 8.93 -7.91 -7.36
C LEU A 388 9.70 -6.96 -8.28
N SER A 389 9.85 -7.30 -9.57
CA SER A 389 10.53 -6.43 -10.53
C SER A 389 9.86 -5.06 -10.64
N ARG A 390 8.51 -5.03 -10.72
CA ARG A 390 7.74 -3.78 -10.71
C ARG A 390 7.91 -2.99 -9.42
N LYS A 391 7.84 -3.68 -8.28
CA LYS A 391 8.04 -3.03 -6.97
C LYS A 391 9.40 -2.34 -6.89
N TYR A 392 10.47 -3.03 -7.33
CA TYR A 392 11.83 -2.48 -7.30
C TYR A 392 12.00 -1.31 -8.29
N ALA A 393 11.50 -1.45 -9.52
CA ALA A 393 11.57 -0.38 -10.51
C ALA A 393 10.85 0.88 -10.04
N ASN A 394 9.62 0.75 -9.55
CA ASN A 394 8.87 1.88 -9.02
C ASN A 394 9.53 2.49 -7.76
N ASN A 395 10.17 1.67 -6.92
CA ASN A 395 10.90 2.16 -5.76
C ASN A 395 12.18 2.93 -6.14
N GLU A 396 12.86 2.49 -7.20
CA GLU A 396 14.03 3.17 -7.76
C GLU A 396 13.63 4.54 -8.33
N LEU A 397 12.51 4.59 -9.07
CA LEU A 397 11.97 5.84 -9.60
C LEU A 397 11.52 6.81 -8.47
N ALA A 398 10.89 6.30 -7.42
CA ALA A 398 10.55 7.11 -6.26
C ALA A 398 11.79 7.64 -5.51
N ASN A 399 12.92 6.90 -5.52
CA ASN A 399 14.20 7.41 -4.99
C ASN A 399 14.78 8.53 -5.87
N LYS A 400 14.67 8.42 -7.21
CA LYS A 400 15.09 9.49 -8.12
C LYS A 400 14.32 10.79 -7.84
N ILE A 401 12.99 10.68 -7.63
CA ILE A 401 12.17 11.86 -7.29
C ILE A 401 12.57 12.44 -5.93
N ARG A 402 12.82 11.59 -4.92
CA ARG A 402 13.29 12.05 -3.61
C ARG A 402 14.67 12.73 -3.68
N ALA A 403 15.52 12.34 -4.62
CA ALA A 403 16.81 13.00 -4.84
C ALA A 403 16.66 14.41 -5.49
N MET A 404 15.48 14.75 -6.04
CA MET A 404 15.19 16.06 -6.60
C MET A 404 14.72 17.08 -5.54
N GLY A 405 14.16 16.61 -4.39
CA GLY A 405 13.67 17.47 -3.32
C GLY A 405 13.14 16.67 -2.14
N ASP A 406 12.88 17.34 -1.03
CA ASP A 406 12.37 16.78 0.23
C ASP A 406 10.86 17.01 0.44
N ASP A 407 10.24 17.91 -0.30
CA ASP A 407 8.79 18.12 -0.35
C ASP A 407 8.21 17.73 -1.73
N VAL A 408 7.01 17.16 -1.75
CA VAL A 408 6.37 16.76 -3.00
C VAL A 408 4.91 17.17 -3.05
N THR A 409 4.50 17.76 -4.18
CA THR A 409 3.10 18.07 -4.49
C THR A 409 2.60 17.19 -5.63
N ILE A 410 1.47 16.53 -5.44
CA ILE A 410 0.89 15.58 -6.40
C ILE A 410 -0.63 15.72 -6.45
N GLU A 411 -1.23 15.53 -7.64
CA GLU A 411 -2.69 15.45 -7.75
C GLU A 411 -3.25 14.17 -7.11
N LYS A 412 -4.46 14.27 -6.53
CA LYS A 412 -5.20 13.14 -5.97
C LYS A 412 -5.49 12.10 -7.03
N SER A 413 -4.74 11.01 -7.04
CA SER A 413 -4.90 9.94 -8.02
C SER A 413 -6.06 9.00 -7.69
N ASN A 414 -7.09 8.95 -8.53
CA ASN A 414 -8.19 8.00 -8.41
C ASN A 414 -7.99 6.76 -9.29
N VAL A 415 -6.97 5.96 -8.99
CA VAL A 415 -6.66 4.72 -9.71
C VAL A 415 -7.85 3.74 -9.73
N LYS A 416 -8.68 3.72 -8.68
CA LYS A 416 -9.89 2.88 -8.63
C LYS A 416 -10.91 3.29 -9.69
N ALA A 417 -11.08 4.59 -9.95
CA ALA A 417 -11.98 5.09 -10.99
C ALA A 417 -11.49 4.70 -12.39
N LEU A 418 -10.18 4.76 -12.63
CA LEU A 418 -9.56 4.33 -13.89
C LEU A 418 -9.75 2.83 -14.18
N GLN A 419 -9.91 2.00 -13.13
CA GLN A 419 -10.16 0.56 -13.25
C GLN A 419 -11.62 0.21 -13.53
N LYS A 420 -12.58 1.12 -13.31
CA LYS A 420 -13.99 0.85 -13.54
C LYS A 420 -14.24 0.49 -15.01
N LYS A 421 -15.15 -0.47 -15.22
CA LYS A 421 -15.64 -0.76 -16.57
C LYS A 421 -16.32 0.49 -17.12
N ALA A 422 -16.09 0.80 -18.38
CA ALA A 422 -16.83 1.86 -19.04
C ALA A 422 -18.34 1.51 -19.06
N LYS A 423 -19.19 2.51 -18.89
CA LYS A 423 -20.64 2.32 -19.02
C LYS A 423 -20.98 1.82 -20.44
N LEU A 424 -21.98 0.96 -20.53
CA LEU A 424 -22.53 0.57 -21.81
C LEU A 424 -23.05 1.84 -22.53
N SER A 425 -22.59 2.06 -23.75
CA SER A 425 -23.18 3.09 -24.63
C SER A 425 -24.10 2.40 -25.63
N VAL A 426 -25.19 3.05 -25.95
CA VAL A 426 -26.04 2.67 -27.08
C VAL A 426 -25.54 3.45 -28.29
N SER A 427 -25.28 2.78 -29.42
CA SER A 427 -24.94 3.46 -30.67
C SER A 427 -26.19 4.18 -31.20
N GLU A 428 -26.02 5.15 -32.11
CA GLU A 428 -27.12 5.81 -32.83
C GLU A 428 -28.06 4.83 -33.54
N GLN A 429 -27.60 3.62 -33.82
CA GLN A 429 -28.36 2.50 -34.38
C GLN A 429 -29.01 1.58 -33.33
N GLY A 430 -29.09 1.98 -32.05
CA GLY A 430 -29.71 1.19 -30.97
C GLY A 430 -28.91 -0.03 -30.51
N LYS A 431 -27.75 -0.35 -31.08
CA LYS A 431 -26.94 -1.50 -30.71
C LYS A 431 -26.10 -1.21 -29.44
N ARG A 432 -26.24 -2.06 -28.40
CA ARG A 432 -25.43 -2.00 -27.19
C ARG A 432 -23.96 -2.30 -27.49
N GLN A 433 -23.10 -1.30 -27.38
CA GLN A 433 -21.65 -1.47 -27.53
C GLN A 433 -20.98 -1.67 -26.15
N LYS A 434 -20.27 -2.78 -25.97
CA LYS A 434 -19.41 -3.01 -24.82
C LYS A 434 -18.12 -2.23 -25.01
N ARG A 435 -17.97 -1.08 -24.37
CA ARG A 435 -16.68 -0.38 -24.34
C ARG A 435 -15.64 -1.19 -23.57
N ARG A 436 -14.43 -1.37 -24.15
CA ARG A 436 -13.29 -1.99 -23.46
C ARG A 436 -12.80 -1.08 -22.31
N LYS A 437 -12.26 -1.68 -21.26
CA LYS A 437 -11.57 -0.91 -20.21
C LYS A 437 -10.44 -0.09 -20.83
N ARG A 438 -10.42 1.22 -20.61
CA ARG A 438 -9.41 2.09 -21.22
C ARG A 438 -8.00 1.81 -20.70
N PHE A 439 -7.81 1.59 -19.41
CA PHE A 439 -6.49 1.52 -18.76
C PHE A 439 -6.21 0.22 -17.98
N GLY A 440 -7.11 -0.76 -18.00
CA GLY A 440 -7.00 -1.94 -17.13
C GLY A 440 -5.69 -2.72 -17.27
N HIS A 441 -5.17 -2.85 -18.48
CA HIS A 441 -3.90 -3.53 -18.75
C HIS A 441 -2.69 -2.71 -18.27
N SER A 442 -2.68 -1.42 -18.58
CA SER A 442 -1.61 -0.50 -18.16
C SER A 442 -1.52 -0.40 -16.63
N ILE A 443 -2.65 -0.24 -15.95
CA ILE A 443 -2.70 -0.19 -14.48
C ILE A 443 -2.20 -1.49 -13.86
N LEU A 444 -2.56 -2.64 -14.43
CA LEU A 444 -2.08 -3.94 -13.95
C LEU A 444 -0.56 -4.09 -14.07
N HIS A 445 0.03 -3.62 -15.18
CA HIS A 445 1.45 -3.81 -15.46
C HIS A 445 2.33 -2.70 -14.95
N ARG A 446 1.83 -1.49 -14.81
CA ARG A 446 2.57 -0.29 -14.37
C ARG A 446 2.41 -0.01 -12.87
N CYS A 447 1.30 -0.46 -12.27
CA CYS A 447 0.99 -0.32 -10.85
C CYS A 447 1.10 1.13 -10.32
N PRO A 448 0.44 2.14 -10.93
CA PRO A 448 0.55 3.54 -10.48
C PRO A 448 0.12 3.72 -9.03
N GLY A 449 -0.89 2.99 -8.54
CA GLY A 449 -1.29 3.05 -7.13
C GLY A 449 -0.23 2.52 -6.16
N GLN A 450 0.58 1.53 -6.58
CA GLN A 450 1.73 1.07 -5.78
C GLN A 450 2.84 2.12 -5.76
N PHE A 451 3.10 2.77 -6.89
CA PHE A 451 4.07 3.87 -6.98
C PHE A 451 3.66 5.04 -6.08
N TYR A 452 2.39 5.47 -6.15
CA TYR A 452 1.85 6.51 -5.27
C TYR A 452 2.08 6.19 -3.79
N ALA A 453 1.73 4.97 -3.35
CA ALA A 453 1.95 4.55 -1.98
C ALA A 453 3.45 4.49 -1.58
N GLN A 454 4.33 4.10 -2.52
CA GLN A 454 5.78 4.09 -2.29
C GLN A 454 6.33 5.51 -2.18
N LEU A 455 5.86 6.42 -3.02
CA LEU A 455 6.26 7.83 -2.98
C LEU A 455 5.80 8.49 -1.67
N SER A 456 4.52 8.36 -1.32
CA SER A 456 3.97 8.85 -0.05
C SER A 456 4.73 8.32 1.17
N SER A 457 5.05 7.02 1.18
CA SER A 457 5.83 6.42 2.29
C SER A 457 7.27 6.95 2.39
N LYS A 458 7.85 7.45 1.30
CA LYS A 458 9.23 7.98 1.30
C LYS A 458 9.33 9.43 1.75
N PHE A 459 8.31 10.22 1.49
CA PHE A 459 8.26 11.62 1.90
C PHE A 459 7.63 11.78 3.29
N GLY A 460 6.79 10.83 3.74
CA GLY A 460 6.02 10.95 4.98
C GLY A 460 4.83 11.89 4.84
N GLU A 461 4.00 11.99 5.89
CA GLU A 461 2.76 12.79 5.84
C GLU A 461 3.02 14.30 5.77
N ASN A 462 4.07 14.78 6.41
CA ASN A 462 4.39 16.21 6.48
C ASN A 462 4.98 16.78 5.19
N HIS A 463 5.58 15.94 4.35
CA HIS A 463 6.28 16.31 3.12
C HIS A 463 5.61 15.76 1.86
N PHE A 464 4.36 15.31 1.97
CA PHE A 464 3.59 14.74 0.87
C PHE A 464 2.25 15.47 0.73
N HIS A 465 2.20 16.48 -0.12
CA HIS A 465 1.07 17.36 -0.33
C HIS A 465 0.19 16.88 -1.48
N VAL A 466 -1.10 16.73 -1.22
CA VAL A 466 -2.05 16.22 -2.21
C VAL A 466 -3.05 17.30 -2.58
N VAL A 467 -2.96 17.81 -3.79
CA VAL A 467 -3.93 18.79 -4.31
C VAL A 467 -5.21 18.10 -4.78
N ASP A 468 -6.32 18.82 -4.71
CA ASP A 468 -7.64 18.32 -5.14
C ASP A 468 -7.75 18.28 -6.68
N ASN A 469 -8.74 17.55 -7.18
CA ASN A 469 -9.08 17.47 -8.61
C ASN A 469 -9.51 18.82 -9.21
N MET A 470 -9.88 19.79 -8.38
CA MET A 470 -10.22 21.15 -8.82
C MET A 470 -9.00 21.97 -9.25
N TYR A 471 -7.81 21.55 -8.86
CA TYR A 471 -6.54 22.17 -9.26
C TYR A 471 -6.31 22.17 -10.77
N ARG A 472 -6.70 21.10 -11.47
CA ARG A 472 -6.74 20.95 -12.94
C ARG A 472 -5.42 21.38 -13.64
N ALA A 473 -4.26 21.02 -13.10
CA ALA A 473 -2.96 21.39 -13.67
C ALA A 473 -2.86 21.11 -15.19
N SER A 474 -3.39 19.98 -15.66
CA SER A 474 -3.32 19.62 -17.08
C SER A 474 -4.13 20.53 -18.04
N GLN A 475 -4.96 21.43 -17.50
CA GLN A 475 -5.83 22.33 -18.29
C GLN A 475 -5.39 23.79 -18.23
N TYR A 476 -4.58 24.18 -17.25
CA TYR A 476 -4.18 25.56 -17.01
C TYR A 476 -3.07 26.01 -17.96
N ASP A 477 -3.13 27.27 -18.33
CA ASP A 477 -2.11 28.01 -19.05
C ASP A 477 -1.73 29.26 -18.24
N HIS A 478 -0.50 29.31 -17.73
CA HIS A 478 -0.06 30.38 -16.85
C HIS A 478 0.18 31.71 -17.59
N LYS A 479 0.46 31.67 -18.92
CA LYS A 479 0.69 32.90 -19.71
C LYS A 479 -0.63 33.63 -19.96
N SER A 480 -1.68 32.91 -20.34
CA SER A 480 -3.01 33.49 -20.58
C SER A 480 -3.94 33.47 -19.33
N ASN A 481 -3.48 32.94 -18.20
CA ASN A 481 -4.25 32.76 -16.98
C ASN A 481 -5.61 32.09 -17.22
N SER A 482 -5.64 31.07 -18.07
CA SER A 482 -6.88 30.44 -18.54
C SER A 482 -6.88 28.93 -18.39
N TYR A 483 -8.08 28.34 -18.27
CA TYR A 483 -8.27 26.90 -18.17
C TYR A 483 -8.89 26.36 -19.48
N ASN A 484 -8.10 25.66 -20.27
CA ASN A 484 -8.51 25.09 -21.54
C ASN A 484 -8.46 23.57 -21.53
N LYS A 485 -9.62 22.92 -21.79
CA LYS A 485 -9.72 21.47 -21.84
C LYS A 485 -9.07 20.91 -23.10
N LYS A 486 -7.98 20.16 -22.92
CA LYS A 486 -7.21 19.55 -24.03
C LYS A 486 -7.72 18.13 -24.34
N LYS A 487 -7.66 17.73 -25.62
CA LYS A 487 -7.93 16.34 -26.03
C LYS A 487 -6.84 15.42 -25.47
N LEU A 488 -7.19 14.17 -25.13
CA LEU A 488 -6.22 13.18 -24.60
C LEU A 488 -5.11 12.81 -25.59
N SER A 489 -5.34 13.00 -26.89
CA SER A 489 -4.34 12.82 -27.95
C SER A 489 -3.34 13.96 -28.04
N GLN A 490 -3.67 15.13 -27.52
CA GLN A 490 -2.80 16.30 -27.54
C GLN A 490 -1.75 16.15 -26.44
N ARG A 491 -0.51 15.87 -26.83
CA ARG A 491 0.61 15.57 -25.90
C ARG A 491 1.50 16.77 -25.63
N TRP A 492 1.34 17.84 -26.43
CA TRP A 492 2.09 19.07 -26.29
C TRP A 492 1.14 20.22 -25.95
N HIS A 493 1.56 21.05 -25.04
CA HIS A 493 0.96 22.35 -24.78
C HIS A 493 1.65 23.38 -25.64
N LYS A 494 0.87 24.18 -26.34
CA LYS A 494 1.36 25.27 -27.22
C LYS A 494 0.82 26.57 -26.65
N PHE A 495 1.71 27.47 -26.30
CA PHE A 495 1.39 28.85 -25.90
C PHE A 495 1.11 29.72 -27.10
N GLU A 496 0.51 30.91 -26.89
CA GLU A 496 0.21 31.88 -27.95
C GLU A 496 1.46 32.39 -28.65
N ASP A 497 2.56 32.56 -27.94
CA ASP A 497 3.87 32.95 -28.49
C ASP A 497 4.57 31.84 -29.31
N GLY A 498 3.91 30.72 -29.53
CA GLY A 498 4.44 29.58 -30.26
C GLY A 498 5.31 28.62 -29.47
N THR A 499 5.66 28.93 -28.21
CA THR A 499 6.42 28.07 -27.33
C THR A 499 5.67 26.74 -27.09
N LYS A 500 6.40 25.61 -27.10
CA LYS A 500 5.81 24.29 -26.90
C LYS A 500 6.47 23.57 -25.71
N VAL A 501 5.66 22.94 -24.87
CA VAL A 501 6.12 22.09 -23.76
C VAL A 501 5.34 20.77 -23.72
N GLN A 502 5.99 19.72 -23.28
CA GLN A 502 5.33 18.43 -23.13
C GLN A 502 4.31 18.50 -21.98
N ARG A 503 3.09 18.06 -22.24
CA ARG A 503 1.92 18.30 -21.37
C ARG A 503 2.07 17.76 -19.96
N ASP A 504 2.57 16.52 -19.80
CA ASP A 504 2.65 15.87 -18.50
C ASP A 504 3.80 16.48 -17.67
N ILE A 505 4.90 16.92 -18.32
CA ILE A 505 5.97 17.69 -17.68
C ILE A 505 5.46 19.08 -17.27
N TYR A 506 4.68 19.73 -18.12
CA TYR A 506 4.09 21.03 -17.79
C TYR A 506 3.09 20.94 -16.63
N SER A 507 2.28 19.88 -16.58
CA SER A 507 1.39 19.62 -15.43
C SER A 507 2.19 19.45 -14.12
N ALA A 508 3.32 18.76 -14.17
CA ALA A 508 4.21 18.62 -13.01
C ALA A 508 4.84 19.96 -12.59
N PHE A 509 5.22 20.82 -13.57
CA PHE A 509 5.68 22.18 -13.29
C PHE A 509 4.61 23.03 -12.60
N LEU A 510 3.36 22.96 -13.05
CA LEU A 510 2.27 23.69 -12.42
C LEU A 510 1.98 23.18 -10.98
N LEU A 511 2.23 21.91 -10.70
CA LEU A 511 2.16 21.35 -9.35
C LEU A 511 3.32 21.82 -8.45
N LEU A 512 4.46 22.22 -9.03
CA LEU A 512 5.55 22.89 -8.32
C LEU A 512 5.18 24.34 -7.94
N CYS A 513 4.34 25.01 -8.75
CA CYS A 513 3.98 26.42 -8.62
C CYS A 513 2.62 26.61 -7.93
N HIS A 514 2.37 25.91 -6.81
CA HIS A 514 1.13 26.05 -6.06
C HIS A 514 1.13 27.26 -5.13
N SER A 515 -0.05 27.71 -4.73
CA SER A 515 -0.24 28.66 -3.62
C SER A 515 0.04 27.98 -2.28
N ASP A 516 0.27 28.77 -1.24
CA ASP A 516 0.59 28.26 0.12
C ASP A 516 -0.50 27.33 0.69
N ASP A 517 -1.74 27.49 0.28
CA ASP A 517 -2.87 26.65 0.67
C ASP A 517 -3.04 25.37 -0.16
N PHE A 518 -2.20 25.11 -1.15
CA PHE A 518 -2.26 23.97 -2.10
C PHE A 518 -3.57 23.89 -2.91
N LYS A 519 -4.36 24.94 -3.01
CA LYS A 519 -5.66 24.94 -3.71
C LYS A 519 -5.62 25.49 -5.12
N THR A 520 -4.74 26.44 -5.36
CA THR A 520 -4.63 27.15 -6.65
C THR A 520 -3.21 27.18 -7.18
N ILE A 521 -3.08 27.46 -8.46
CA ILE A 521 -1.80 27.68 -9.12
C ILE A 521 -1.42 29.15 -8.94
N ASN A 522 -0.19 29.41 -8.50
CA ASN A 522 0.33 30.77 -8.39
C ASN A 522 1.01 31.16 -9.71
N GLN A 523 0.40 32.14 -10.42
CA GLN A 523 0.87 32.60 -11.72
C GLN A 523 2.24 33.29 -11.65
N ASP A 524 2.50 34.07 -10.61
CA ASP A 524 3.76 34.80 -10.45
C ASP A 524 4.93 33.82 -10.26
N ILE A 525 4.73 32.78 -9.45
CA ILE A 525 5.72 31.70 -9.29
C ILE A 525 5.94 30.97 -10.61
N CYS A 526 4.87 30.70 -11.39
CA CYS A 526 5.01 30.10 -12.71
C CYS A 526 5.86 30.98 -13.63
N THR A 527 5.56 32.27 -13.70
CA THR A 527 6.26 33.21 -14.55
C THR A 527 7.74 33.35 -14.19
N SER A 528 8.04 33.47 -12.89
CA SER A 528 9.43 33.60 -12.40
C SER A 528 10.29 32.36 -12.66
N LYS A 529 9.68 31.14 -12.56
CA LYS A 529 10.40 29.87 -12.73
C LYS A 529 10.38 29.32 -14.16
N PHE A 530 9.59 29.90 -15.08
CA PHE A 530 9.32 29.30 -16.39
C PHE A 530 10.58 29.14 -17.27
N GLU A 531 11.47 30.14 -17.31
CA GLU A 531 12.68 30.07 -18.12
C GLU A 531 13.64 28.97 -17.68
N ALA A 532 13.86 28.81 -16.35
CA ALA A 532 14.67 27.73 -15.80
C ALA A 532 14.02 26.35 -16.06
N PHE A 533 12.72 26.26 -15.87
CA PHE A 533 11.93 25.08 -16.20
C PHE A 533 12.06 24.74 -17.70
N LYS A 534 11.94 25.72 -18.61
CA LYS A 534 11.99 25.49 -20.07
C LYS A 534 13.34 24.89 -20.48
N LYS A 535 14.45 25.40 -19.93
CA LYS A 535 15.80 24.86 -20.20
C LYS A 535 15.90 23.40 -19.74
N ALA A 536 15.44 23.11 -18.52
CA ALA A 536 15.46 21.74 -17.97
C ALA A 536 14.51 20.79 -18.73
N HIS A 537 13.34 21.27 -19.14
CA HIS A 537 12.39 20.57 -20.00
C HIS A 537 13.01 20.16 -21.32
N ASP A 538 13.62 21.12 -22.03
CA ASP A 538 14.21 20.89 -23.35
C ASP A 538 15.37 19.91 -23.29
N LYS A 539 16.20 19.99 -22.23
CA LYS A 539 17.24 19.00 -21.95
C LYS A 539 16.63 17.61 -21.75
N CYS A 540 15.60 17.48 -20.90
CA CYS A 540 14.93 16.20 -20.67
C CYS A 540 14.35 15.60 -21.96
N VAL A 541 13.70 16.41 -22.79
CA VAL A 541 13.15 15.99 -24.08
C VAL A 541 14.25 15.55 -25.04
N PHE A 542 15.36 16.30 -25.09
CA PHE A 542 16.52 15.96 -25.90
C PHE A 542 17.13 14.63 -25.48
N ASP A 543 17.36 14.44 -24.17
CA ASP A 543 17.93 13.20 -23.60
C ASP A 543 17.04 11.97 -23.89
N ILE A 544 15.71 12.12 -23.80
CA ILE A 544 14.76 11.05 -24.16
C ILE A 544 14.88 10.69 -25.65
N LYS A 545 14.94 11.68 -26.54
CA LYS A 545 15.08 11.46 -28.00
C LYS A 545 16.40 10.79 -28.34
N THR A 546 17.49 11.28 -27.75
CA THR A 546 18.86 10.80 -28.05
C THR A 546 19.09 9.39 -27.52
N SER A 547 18.53 9.07 -26.34
CA SER A 547 18.65 7.72 -25.74
C SER A 547 17.83 6.65 -26.47
N GLY A 548 16.94 7.03 -27.40
CA GLY A 548 15.99 6.12 -28.04
C GLY A 548 14.98 5.50 -27.08
N HIS A 549 14.89 6.00 -25.84
CA HIS A 549 13.96 5.52 -24.83
C HIS A 549 12.54 6.01 -25.12
N LYS A 550 11.63 5.07 -25.39
CA LYS A 550 10.22 5.40 -25.66
C LYS A 550 9.43 5.55 -24.37
N VAL A 551 9.04 6.76 -24.03
CA VAL A 551 8.10 7.00 -22.93
C VAL A 551 6.66 6.86 -23.44
N CYS A 552 5.88 6.03 -22.75
CA CYS A 552 4.50 5.71 -23.14
C CYS A 552 3.61 6.96 -23.15
N ASN A 553 2.96 7.22 -24.27
CA ASN A 553 2.01 8.32 -24.47
C ASN A 553 2.60 9.73 -24.24
N SER A 554 3.92 9.91 -24.29
CA SER A 554 4.55 11.23 -24.14
C SER A 554 4.42 12.13 -25.37
N GLY A 555 4.36 11.53 -26.56
CA GLY A 555 4.46 12.27 -27.83
C GLY A 555 5.90 12.70 -28.17
N ILE A 556 6.92 12.11 -27.49
CA ILE A 556 8.35 12.32 -27.71
C ILE A 556 8.92 11.13 -28.49
#